data_2c5ed5ca5b8ce7b1cea392e071fcfe06
#
_entry.id   2c5ed5ca5b8ce7b1cea392e071fcfe06
#
_cell.length_a   1.000
_cell.length_b   1.000
_cell.length_c   1.000
_cell.angle_alpha   90.00
_cell.angle_beta   90.00
_cell.angle_gamma   90.00
#
_symmetry.space_group_name_H-M   'P 1'
#
loop_
_entity.id
_entity.type
_entity.pdbx_description
1 polymer ?
#
loop_
_entity_poly.entity_id
_entity_poly.type
_entity_poly.pdbx_seq_one_letter_code
_entity_poly.pdbx_strand_id
1 'polypeptide(L)'
;MAESLLATPDLILFDWHGTLVDTHDAMFSAMEEMLPQLEELGLVEALLPESECKTADDAKLVRYIRIFRRLHPQILAERRVSRTDIFNAIFGDNTDAKQIAHEAYNACYRRHFGEVKPFQDGLAEYLGAMRAAGIQLGVATNRNREFLDHELEIVDGGRWQSLFDVTICAGDVTAYKPDPEVILNAAQAAGMEAGTNVWYVGDSNVDMITGKNARVTAVFFNGGQWEPSYIERRFAGDPDHRPDAIAASFEELTDLIAATLPEDSDAQAVLADSRPAPFPGPRPPEPRIEPDWHPSVVNLARPRTILFDWHATLVDTLDAMYHAVDDMLPELKGMGLMDNVIEPEEARSPEDARLVEYVRDHAQLHPKVRADRKISRTDIFEVLFGEDAEAKARAHEVFTHHYRQHFGTAKAFEPQVRNLLVALNRLPVRLGVITNRDREFFEEELKRVDGDDWSGFFELTICGDDVSQRKPHPDQLLLAAEQLGESSDGGIWYVGD
;
A
#
# COMPACT_ATOMS: atom_id res chain seq x y z
N MET A 1 -15.84 -18.71 36.87
CA MET A 1 -16.91 -18.73 35.87
C MET A 1 -16.81 -20.12 35.26
N ALA A 2 -17.92 -20.88 35.21
CA ALA A 2 -17.88 -22.19 34.55
C ALA A 2 -17.53 -21.95 33.07
N GLU A 3 -16.45 -22.55 32.60
CA GLU A 3 -16.18 -22.66 31.19
C GLU A 3 -17.39 -23.32 30.54
N SER A 4 -18.09 -22.59 29.67
CA SER A 4 -19.16 -23.17 28.87
C SER A 4 -18.49 -24.16 27.93
N LEU A 5 -18.61 -25.45 28.22
CA LEU A 5 -18.13 -26.50 27.35
C LEU A 5 -18.86 -26.35 26.01
N LEU A 6 -18.11 -26.19 24.92
CA LEU A 6 -18.67 -26.18 23.57
C LEU A 6 -19.38 -27.49 23.28
N ALA A 7 -20.44 -27.45 22.49
CA ALA A 7 -21.10 -28.70 22.04
C ALA A 7 -20.18 -29.37 20.98
N THR A 8 -20.17 -30.71 20.98
CA THR A 8 -19.46 -31.48 19.95
C THR A 8 -20.01 -31.13 18.58
N PRO A 9 -19.19 -30.80 17.58
CA PRO A 9 -19.68 -30.49 16.26
C PRO A 9 -20.09 -31.73 15.49
N ASP A 10 -21.31 -31.72 14.93
CA ASP A 10 -21.74 -32.67 13.92
C ASP A 10 -21.42 -32.17 12.51
N LEU A 11 -21.36 -30.82 12.33
CA LEU A 11 -21.02 -30.12 11.12
C LEU A 11 -20.08 -28.95 11.43
N ILE A 12 -18.98 -28.84 10.69
CA ILE A 12 -18.11 -27.66 10.71
C ILE A 12 -18.18 -26.98 9.34
N LEU A 13 -18.65 -25.76 9.34
CA LEU A 13 -18.64 -24.87 8.19
C LEU A 13 -17.43 -23.94 8.28
N PHE A 14 -16.71 -23.78 7.20
CA PHE A 14 -15.56 -22.90 7.11
C PHE A 14 -15.84 -21.73 6.18
N ASP A 15 -15.34 -20.54 6.50
CA ASP A 15 -15.06 -19.57 5.44
C ASP A 15 -13.93 -20.11 4.55
N TRP A 16 -13.80 -19.52 3.39
CA TRP A 16 -12.84 -19.96 2.38
C TRP A 16 -11.53 -19.20 2.46
N HIS A 17 -11.57 -17.90 2.12
CA HIS A 17 -10.41 -17.05 2.02
C HIS A 17 -9.94 -16.59 3.40
N GLY A 18 -8.65 -16.71 3.69
CA GLY A 18 -8.07 -16.34 5.00
C GLY A 18 -8.30 -17.39 6.09
N THR A 19 -9.12 -18.41 5.82
CA THR A 19 -9.42 -19.54 6.71
C THR A 19 -8.86 -20.84 6.16
N LEU A 20 -9.42 -21.36 5.07
CA LEU A 20 -8.95 -22.60 4.46
C LEU A 20 -7.85 -22.37 3.41
N VAL A 21 -7.92 -21.27 2.67
CA VAL A 21 -6.97 -20.97 1.59
C VAL A 21 -6.41 -19.58 1.69
N ASP A 22 -5.17 -19.42 1.21
CA ASP A 22 -4.53 -18.14 0.97
C ASP A 22 -4.66 -17.80 -0.53
N THR A 23 -5.44 -16.76 -0.81
CA THR A 23 -5.62 -16.18 -2.16
C THR A 23 -5.15 -14.73 -2.22
N HIS A 24 -4.33 -14.28 -1.26
CA HIS A 24 -3.88 -12.87 -1.21
C HIS A 24 -3.08 -12.49 -2.44
N ASP A 25 -2.23 -13.39 -2.96
CA ASP A 25 -1.44 -13.09 -4.16
C ASP A 25 -2.35 -12.81 -5.36
N ALA A 26 -3.34 -13.67 -5.62
CA ALA A 26 -4.34 -13.47 -6.66
C ALA A 26 -5.19 -12.20 -6.42
N MET A 27 -5.59 -11.98 -5.17
CA MET A 27 -6.39 -10.82 -4.79
C MET A 27 -5.64 -9.51 -5.03
N PHE A 28 -4.39 -9.42 -4.59
CA PHE A 28 -3.60 -8.21 -4.75
C PHE A 28 -3.23 -7.97 -6.22
N SER A 29 -2.86 -9.03 -6.96
CA SER A 29 -2.60 -8.93 -8.40
C SER A 29 -3.83 -8.39 -9.15
N ALA A 30 -5.01 -8.94 -8.86
CA ALA A 30 -6.26 -8.47 -9.47
C ALA A 30 -6.60 -7.02 -9.07
N MET A 31 -6.33 -6.64 -7.83
CA MET A 31 -6.56 -5.28 -7.37
C MET A 31 -5.61 -4.28 -8.05
N GLU A 32 -4.32 -4.62 -8.16
CA GLU A 32 -3.32 -3.82 -8.87
C GLU A 32 -3.64 -3.64 -10.36
N GLU A 33 -4.30 -4.62 -10.98
CA GLU A 33 -4.79 -4.49 -12.36
C GLU A 33 -6.10 -3.67 -12.47
N MET A 34 -6.95 -3.69 -11.46
CA MET A 34 -8.24 -2.98 -11.47
C MET A 34 -8.08 -1.50 -11.13
N LEU A 35 -7.24 -1.16 -10.14
CA LEU A 35 -7.11 0.23 -9.66
C LEU A 35 -6.74 1.25 -10.74
N PRO A 36 -5.86 0.96 -11.73
CA PRO A 36 -5.62 1.86 -12.85
C PRO A 36 -6.86 2.16 -13.71
N GLN A 37 -7.86 1.27 -13.71
CA GLN A 37 -9.08 1.40 -14.51
C GLN A 37 -10.14 2.31 -13.85
N LEU A 38 -9.91 2.80 -12.62
CA LEU A 38 -10.88 3.63 -11.88
C LEU A 38 -11.35 4.87 -12.65
N GLU A 39 -10.48 5.45 -13.48
CA GLU A 39 -10.83 6.62 -14.32
C GLU A 39 -11.79 6.23 -15.45
N GLU A 40 -11.48 5.15 -16.17
CA GLU A 40 -12.32 4.63 -17.25
C GLU A 40 -13.68 4.14 -16.73
N LEU A 41 -13.70 3.63 -15.50
CA LEU A 41 -14.91 3.18 -14.82
C LEU A 41 -15.74 4.35 -14.21
N GLY A 42 -15.23 5.58 -14.25
CA GLY A 42 -15.89 6.74 -13.63
C GLY A 42 -15.90 6.70 -12.10
N LEU A 43 -15.00 5.93 -11.47
CA LEU A 43 -14.98 5.69 -10.02
C LEU A 43 -14.05 6.63 -9.25
N VAL A 44 -13.25 7.46 -9.91
CA VAL A 44 -12.32 8.38 -9.24
C VAL A 44 -13.05 9.37 -8.34
N GLU A 45 -14.16 9.92 -8.83
CA GLU A 45 -14.98 10.87 -8.08
C GLU A 45 -15.82 10.20 -6.98
N ALA A 46 -15.95 8.88 -7.04
CA ALA A 46 -16.64 8.10 -6.01
C ALA A 46 -15.72 7.71 -4.84
N LEU A 47 -14.42 7.93 -4.95
CA LEU A 47 -13.49 7.71 -3.84
C LEU A 47 -13.82 8.66 -2.69
N LEU A 48 -13.85 8.13 -1.47
CA LEU A 48 -14.14 8.95 -0.27
C LEU A 48 -13.15 10.11 -0.14
N PRO A 49 -13.62 11.30 0.27
CA PRO A 49 -12.74 12.34 0.78
C PRO A 49 -12.00 11.83 2.03
N GLU A 50 -10.74 12.19 2.22
CA GLU A 50 -9.95 11.78 3.40
C GLU A 50 -10.65 12.13 4.72
N SER A 51 -11.38 13.25 4.75
CA SER A 51 -12.14 13.72 5.93
C SER A 51 -13.33 12.83 6.30
N GLU A 52 -13.80 11.97 5.39
CA GLU A 52 -14.94 11.07 5.59
C GLU A 52 -14.51 9.64 5.86
N CYS A 53 -13.21 9.35 5.84
CA CYS A 53 -12.67 8.04 6.14
C CYS A 53 -12.83 7.70 7.61
N LYS A 54 -13.11 6.42 7.91
CA LYS A 54 -13.35 5.93 9.28
C LYS A 54 -12.09 5.95 10.15
N THR A 55 -10.94 5.70 9.53
CA THR A 55 -9.65 5.67 10.23
C THR A 55 -8.60 6.48 9.49
N ALA A 56 -7.51 6.84 10.17
CA ALA A 56 -6.38 7.50 9.55
C ALA A 56 -5.69 6.60 8.49
N ASP A 57 -5.73 5.30 8.68
CA ASP A 57 -5.16 4.34 7.73
C ASP A 57 -6.03 4.22 6.48
N ASP A 58 -7.37 4.26 6.62
CA ASP A 58 -8.27 4.35 5.47
C ASP A 58 -8.03 5.64 4.66
N ALA A 59 -7.83 6.77 5.34
CA ALA A 59 -7.53 8.05 4.68
C ALA A 59 -6.21 7.99 3.89
N LYS A 60 -5.17 7.36 4.47
CA LYS A 60 -3.90 7.13 3.77
C LYS A 60 -4.08 6.24 2.53
N LEU A 61 -4.86 5.15 2.66
CA LEU A 61 -5.15 4.26 1.55
C LEU A 61 -5.88 4.99 0.42
N VAL A 62 -6.94 5.72 0.74
CA VAL A 62 -7.72 6.50 -0.24
C VAL A 62 -6.83 7.49 -0.97
N ARG A 63 -6.03 8.28 -0.22
CA ARG A 63 -5.08 9.23 -0.80
C ARG A 63 -4.09 8.54 -1.72
N TYR A 64 -3.51 7.44 -1.28
CA TYR A 64 -2.55 6.68 -2.06
C TYR A 64 -3.17 6.17 -3.37
N ILE A 65 -4.36 5.55 -3.31
CA ILE A 65 -5.07 5.07 -4.50
C ILE A 65 -5.48 6.23 -5.41
N ARG A 66 -5.91 7.36 -4.84
CA ARG A 66 -6.27 8.55 -5.62
C ARG A 66 -5.10 9.07 -6.45
N ILE A 67 -3.89 9.05 -5.88
CA ILE A 67 -2.68 9.56 -6.53
C ILE A 67 -2.08 8.50 -7.48
N PHE A 68 -1.93 7.26 -7.01
CA PHE A 68 -1.08 6.26 -7.65
C PHE A 68 -1.85 5.18 -8.41
N ARG A 69 -3.17 5.07 -8.21
CA ARG A 69 -3.98 3.97 -8.78
C ARG A 69 -3.41 2.58 -8.46
N ARG A 70 -2.86 2.43 -7.26
CA ARG A 70 -2.23 1.20 -6.75
C ARG A 70 -2.56 0.99 -5.28
N LEU A 71 -2.36 -0.22 -4.79
CA LEU A 71 -2.40 -0.50 -3.36
C LEU A 71 -1.15 0.04 -2.66
N HIS A 72 -1.36 0.54 -1.44
CA HIS A 72 -0.24 0.96 -0.61
C HIS A 72 0.70 -0.22 -0.32
N PRO A 73 2.04 -0.09 -0.47
CA PRO A 73 2.99 -1.19 -0.26
C PRO A 73 2.86 -1.87 1.11
N GLN A 74 2.48 -1.11 2.14
CA GLN A 74 2.26 -1.66 3.46
C GLN A 74 1.11 -2.70 3.48
N ILE A 75 0.01 -2.46 2.76
CA ILE A 75 -1.10 -3.40 2.64
C ILE A 75 -0.63 -4.70 1.98
N LEU A 76 0.16 -4.58 0.91
CA LEU A 76 0.74 -5.74 0.22
C LEU A 76 1.68 -6.54 1.14
N ALA A 77 2.41 -5.85 2.02
CA ALA A 77 3.34 -6.47 2.95
C ALA A 77 2.66 -7.13 4.16
N GLU A 78 1.62 -6.51 4.70
CA GLU A 78 0.94 -7.01 5.90
C GLU A 78 -0.01 -8.18 5.59
N ARG A 79 -0.54 -8.29 4.37
CA ARG A 79 -1.43 -9.37 3.91
C ARG A 79 -2.60 -9.64 4.86
N ARG A 80 -3.19 -8.58 5.43
CA ARG A 80 -4.22 -8.66 6.48
C ARG A 80 -5.54 -8.01 6.09
N VAL A 81 -5.59 -7.42 4.91
CA VAL A 81 -6.73 -6.64 4.44
C VAL A 81 -7.44 -7.40 3.32
N SER A 82 -8.72 -7.61 3.46
CA SER A 82 -9.53 -8.26 2.44
C SER A 82 -9.93 -7.27 1.32
N ARG A 83 -10.35 -7.79 0.17
CA ARG A 83 -10.94 -6.98 -0.90
C ARG A 83 -12.10 -6.12 -0.38
N THR A 84 -12.95 -6.69 0.46
CA THR A 84 -14.12 -6.00 1.02
C THR A 84 -13.69 -4.84 1.92
N ASP A 85 -12.64 -5.03 2.72
CA ASP A 85 -12.11 -3.96 3.56
C ASP A 85 -11.56 -2.82 2.70
N ILE A 86 -10.81 -3.14 1.62
CA ILE A 86 -10.30 -2.14 0.68
C ILE A 86 -11.46 -1.33 0.07
N PHE A 87 -12.50 -2.01 -0.46
CA PHE A 87 -13.63 -1.31 -1.08
C PHE A 87 -14.46 -0.51 -0.07
N ASN A 88 -14.57 -0.99 1.16
CA ASN A 88 -15.21 -0.22 2.24
C ASN A 88 -14.41 1.01 2.63
N ALA A 89 -13.09 0.91 2.66
CA ALA A 89 -12.21 2.05 2.95
C ALA A 89 -12.29 3.12 1.85
N ILE A 90 -12.30 2.71 0.57
CA ILE A 90 -12.20 3.67 -0.54
C ILE A 90 -13.53 4.22 -1.04
N PHE A 91 -14.65 3.48 -0.88
CA PHE A 91 -15.98 3.89 -1.35
C PHE A 91 -17.00 4.09 -0.22
N GLY A 92 -16.66 3.80 1.03
CA GLY A 92 -17.58 3.95 2.16
C GLY A 92 -18.88 3.17 1.97
N ASP A 93 -20.02 3.87 2.06
CA ASP A 93 -21.34 3.27 1.92
C ASP A 93 -21.91 3.38 0.47
N ASN A 94 -21.09 3.79 -0.51
CA ASN A 94 -21.49 3.90 -1.91
C ASN A 94 -21.59 2.50 -2.55
N THR A 95 -22.80 1.92 -2.54
CA THR A 95 -23.08 0.58 -3.06
C THR A 95 -22.87 0.45 -4.56
N ASP A 96 -23.23 1.49 -5.32
CA ASP A 96 -23.14 1.48 -6.79
C ASP A 96 -21.66 1.46 -7.23
N ALA A 97 -20.83 2.32 -6.60
CA ALA A 97 -19.40 2.34 -6.87
C ALA A 97 -18.74 0.99 -6.52
N LYS A 98 -19.12 0.40 -5.38
CA LYS A 98 -18.62 -0.92 -4.97
C LYS A 98 -19.03 -2.00 -5.96
N GLN A 99 -20.25 -1.98 -6.47
CA GLN A 99 -20.70 -2.97 -7.44
C GLN A 99 -19.89 -2.90 -8.73
N ILE A 100 -19.71 -1.71 -9.30
CA ILE A 100 -18.89 -1.51 -10.51
C ILE A 100 -17.44 -1.97 -10.26
N ALA A 101 -16.87 -1.61 -9.12
CA ALA A 101 -15.51 -2.01 -8.73
C ALA A 101 -15.40 -3.54 -8.55
N HIS A 102 -16.41 -4.19 -7.98
CA HIS A 102 -16.44 -5.65 -7.85
C HIS A 102 -16.49 -6.36 -9.20
N GLU A 103 -17.27 -5.87 -10.15
CA GLU A 103 -17.36 -6.43 -11.49
C GLU A 103 -16.01 -6.33 -12.24
N ALA A 104 -15.38 -5.15 -12.18
CA ALA A 104 -14.06 -4.92 -12.76
C ALA A 104 -12.99 -5.78 -12.08
N TYR A 105 -12.99 -5.83 -10.75
CA TYR A 105 -12.10 -6.69 -9.98
C TYR A 105 -12.27 -8.17 -10.38
N ASN A 106 -13.49 -8.66 -10.48
CA ASN A 106 -13.75 -10.06 -10.85
C ASN A 106 -13.22 -10.39 -12.27
N ALA A 107 -13.32 -9.43 -13.20
CA ALA A 107 -12.73 -9.58 -14.53
C ALA A 107 -11.19 -9.68 -14.47
N CYS A 108 -10.55 -8.90 -13.61
CA CYS A 108 -9.12 -9.00 -13.36
C CYS A 108 -8.76 -10.32 -12.65
N TYR A 109 -9.51 -10.70 -11.62
CA TYR A 109 -9.25 -11.89 -10.83
C TYR A 109 -9.23 -13.18 -11.65
N ARG A 110 -10.06 -13.28 -12.69
CA ARG A 110 -10.05 -14.43 -13.60
C ARG A 110 -8.71 -14.69 -14.28
N ARG A 111 -7.84 -13.68 -14.36
CA ARG A 111 -6.48 -13.84 -14.92
C ARG A 111 -5.47 -14.42 -13.94
N HIS A 112 -5.84 -14.43 -12.65
CA HIS A 112 -5.01 -14.92 -11.54
C HIS A 112 -5.52 -16.24 -10.94
N PHE A 113 -6.41 -16.94 -11.63
CA PHE A 113 -6.78 -18.31 -11.28
C PHE A 113 -5.51 -19.17 -11.23
N GLY A 114 -5.38 -20.01 -10.20
CA GLY A 114 -4.21 -20.84 -10.01
C GLY A 114 -3.23 -20.35 -8.93
N GLU A 115 -3.39 -19.12 -8.45
CA GLU A 115 -2.59 -18.58 -7.35
C GLU A 115 -3.18 -18.91 -5.96
N VAL A 116 -4.12 -19.86 -5.89
CA VAL A 116 -4.70 -20.34 -4.62
C VAL A 116 -3.82 -21.40 -3.99
N LYS A 117 -3.57 -21.26 -2.69
CA LYS A 117 -2.77 -22.22 -1.91
C LYS A 117 -3.55 -22.61 -0.64
N PRO A 118 -3.38 -23.84 -0.11
CA PRO A 118 -3.85 -24.14 1.23
C PRO A 118 -3.32 -23.10 2.23
N PHE A 119 -4.13 -22.70 3.20
CA PHE A 119 -3.69 -21.76 4.23
C PHE A 119 -2.51 -22.32 5.03
N GLN A 120 -2.51 -23.65 5.25
CA GLN A 120 -1.45 -24.39 5.91
C GLN A 120 -1.19 -25.71 5.16
N ASP A 121 0.07 -26.15 5.11
CA ASP A 121 0.42 -27.43 4.51
C ASP A 121 -0.16 -28.60 5.33
N GLY A 122 -0.60 -29.66 4.65
CA GLY A 122 -1.22 -30.83 5.31
C GLY A 122 -2.70 -30.64 5.68
N LEU A 123 -3.32 -29.55 5.26
CA LEU A 123 -4.71 -29.24 5.62
C LEU A 123 -5.71 -30.24 5.02
N ALA A 124 -5.44 -30.81 3.83
CA ALA A 124 -6.29 -31.83 3.23
C ALA A 124 -6.38 -33.11 4.09
N GLU A 125 -5.25 -33.54 4.63
CA GLU A 125 -5.16 -34.71 5.52
C GLU A 125 -5.93 -34.47 6.82
N TYR A 126 -5.80 -33.25 7.37
CA TYR A 126 -6.52 -32.84 8.56
C TYR A 126 -8.06 -32.76 8.37
N LEU A 127 -8.51 -32.15 7.28
CA LEU A 127 -9.94 -32.15 6.92
C LEU A 127 -10.46 -33.57 6.70
N GLY A 128 -9.66 -34.44 6.07
CA GLY A 128 -9.98 -35.86 5.93
C GLY A 128 -10.11 -36.59 7.27
N ALA A 129 -9.29 -36.26 8.24
CA ALA A 129 -9.36 -36.82 9.60
C ALA A 129 -10.62 -36.38 10.35
N MET A 130 -11.03 -35.12 10.24
CA MET A 130 -12.31 -34.66 10.80
C MET A 130 -13.48 -35.47 10.25
N ARG A 131 -13.50 -35.71 8.94
CA ARG A 131 -14.53 -36.58 8.32
C ARG A 131 -14.45 -38.01 8.83
N ALA A 132 -13.28 -38.58 8.98
CA ALA A 132 -13.08 -39.92 9.54
C ALA A 132 -13.54 -40.00 11.01
N ALA A 133 -13.45 -38.89 11.74
CA ALA A 133 -13.99 -38.76 13.10
C ALA A 133 -15.53 -38.62 13.13
N GLY A 134 -16.21 -38.59 11.97
CA GLY A 134 -17.65 -38.53 11.85
C GLY A 134 -18.24 -37.11 11.73
N ILE A 135 -17.39 -36.10 11.55
CA ILE A 135 -17.80 -34.71 11.41
C ILE A 135 -18.06 -34.39 9.93
N GLN A 136 -19.22 -33.86 9.60
CA GLN A 136 -19.48 -33.33 8.25
C GLN A 136 -18.75 -31.99 8.07
N LEU A 137 -18.27 -31.74 6.84
CA LEU A 137 -17.55 -30.50 6.53
C LEU A 137 -18.25 -29.74 5.42
N GLY A 138 -18.24 -28.42 5.53
CA GLY A 138 -18.78 -27.56 4.49
C GLY A 138 -18.03 -26.23 4.35
N VAL A 139 -18.33 -25.53 3.27
CA VAL A 139 -17.85 -24.17 3.01
C VAL A 139 -19.04 -23.22 2.97
N ALA A 140 -18.97 -22.12 3.71
CA ALA A 140 -19.96 -21.06 3.72
C ALA A 140 -19.26 -19.70 3.53
N THR A 141 -19.30 -19.14 2.31
CA THR A 141 -18.44 -18.01 1.92
C THR A 141 -19.17 -16.97 1.05
N ASN A 142 -18.72 -15.71 1.10
CA ASN A 142 -19.12 -14.68 0.14
C ASN A 142 -18.38 -14.76 -1.20
N ARG A 143 -17.63 -15.84 -1.44
CA ARG A 143 -16.96 -16.07 -2.73
C ARG A 143 -17.98 -16.30 -3.84
N ASN A 144 -17.73 -15.83 -5.05
CA ASN A 144 -18.54 -16.18 -6.21
C ASN A 144 -18.41 -17.67 -6.54
N ARG A 145 -19.50 -18.32 -6.99
CA ARG A 145 -19.55 -19.74 -7.34
C ARG A 145 -18.44 -20.11 -8.35
N GLU A 146 -18.30 -19.35 -9.43
CA GLU A 146 -17.26 -19.53 -10.43
C GLU A 146 -15.85 -19.63 -9.84
N PHE A 147 -15.56 -18.75 -8.84
CA PHE A 147 -14.23 -18.72 -8.23
C PHE A 147 -14.04 -19.89 -7.26
N LEU A 148 -15.04 -20.17 -6.43
CA LEU A 148 -14.97 -21.27 -5.48
C LEU A 148 -14.80 -22.62 -6.19
N ASP A 149 -15.58 -22.87 -7.22
CA ASP A 149 -15.53 -24.13 -7.96
C ASP A 149 -14.15 -24.32 -8.62
N HIS A 150 -13.63 -23.28 -9.28
CA HIS A 150 -12.32 -23.33 -9.88
C HIS A 150 -11.20 -23.52 -8.84
N GLU A 151 -11.26 -22.80 -7.73
CA GLU A 151 -10.27 -22.89 -6.66
C GLU A 151 -10.28 -24.27 -6.00
N LEU A 152 -11.46 -24.89 -5.81
CA LEU A 152 -11.58 -26.27 -5.34
C LEU A 152 -10.98 -27.30 -6.33
N GLU A 153 -11.06 -27.02 -7.64
CA GLU A 153 -10.48 -27.90 -8.67
C GLU A 153 -8.95 -27.89 -8.67
N ILE A 154 -8.32 -26.78 -8.28
CA ILE A 154 -6.87 -26.61 -8.42
C ILE A 154 -6.11 -26.65 -7.09
N VAL A 155 -6.74 -26.24 -5.99
CA VAL A 155 -6.07 -26.20 -4.68
C VAL A 155 -5.57 -27.60 -4.31
N ASP A 156 -4.31 -27.66 -3.90
CA ASP A 156 -3.65 -28.90 -3.51
C ASP A 156 -3.81 -30.05 -4.57
N GLY A 157 -3.74 -29.69 -5.85
CA GLY A 157 -3.89 -30.61 -6.97
C GLY A 157 -5.30 -31.18 -7.12
N GLY A 158 -6.33 -30.48 -6.66
CA GLY A 158 -7.73 -30.86 -6.78
C GLY A 158 -8.23 -31.87 -5.74
N ARG A 159 -7.40 -32.16 -4.72
CA ARG A 159 -7.74 -33.15 -3.67
C ARG A 159 -8.93 -32.71 -2.80
N TRP A 160 -9.28 -31.41 -2.80
CA TRP A 160 -10.26 -30.84 -1.90
C TRP A 160 -11.71 -30.98 -2.36
N GLN A 161 -11.97 -31.29 -3.64
CA GLN A 161 -13.33 -31.42 -4.18
C GLN A 161 -14.19 -32.41 -3.41
N SER A 162 -13.60 -33.50 -2.89
CA SER A 162 -14.31 -34.55 -2.17
C SER A 162 -14.33 -34.39 -0.65
N LEU A 163 -13.71 -33.32 -0.12
CA LEU A 163 -13.61 -33.11 1.32
C LEU A 163 -14.86 -32.48 1.93
N PHE A 164 -15.61 -31.73 1.15
CA PHE A 164 -16.78 -30.99 1.64
C PHE A 164 -18.09 -31.66 1.22
N ASP A 165 -18.98 -31.84 2.20
CA ASP A 165 -20.33 -32.40 1.99
C ASP A 165 -21.28 -31.35 1.44
N VAL A 166 -21.00 -30.07 1.73
CA VAL A 166 -21.80 -28.93 1.28
C VAL A 166 -20.91 -27.70 1.00
N THR A 167 -21.26 -26.97 -0.04
CA THR A 167 -20.63 -25.67 -0.35
C THR A 167 -21.72 -24.65 -0.70
N ILE A 168 -21.82 -23.58 0.10
CA ILE A 168 -22.74 -22.46 -0.14
C ILE A 168 -21.90 -21.19 -0.33
N CYS A 169 -22.22 -20.45 -1.37
CA CYS A 169 -21.47 -19.24 -1.73
C CYS A 169 -22.40 -18.10 -2.16
N ALA A 170 -21.80 -16.96 -2.53
CA ALA A 170 -22.53 -15.74 -2.86
C ALA A 170 -23.68 -15.89 -3.88
N GLY A 171 -23.53 -16.81 -4.86
CA GLY A 171 -24.56 -17.05 -5.87
C GLY A 171 -25.73 -17.92 -5.39
N ASP A 172 -25.66 -18.53 -4.21
CA ASP A 172 -26.64 -19.46 -3.69
C ASP A 172 -27.55 -18.83 -2.62
N VAL A 173 -27.33 -17.55 -2.31
CA VAL A 173 -28.05 -16.80 -1.29
C VAL A 173 -28.59 -15.49 -1.82
N THR A 174 -29.61 -14.96 -1.18
CA THR A 174 -30.18 -13.64 -1.50
C THR A 174 -29.50 -12.52 -0.72
N ALA A 175 -28.98 -12.82 0.45
CA ALA A 175 -28.24 -11.90 1.29
C ALA A 175 -26.85 -12.46 1.66
N TYR A 176 -25.83 -11.64 1.51
CA TYR A 176 -24.44 -12.00 1.80
C TYR A 176 -24.13 -11.90 3.31
N LYS A 177 -23.07 -12.57 3.77
CA LYS A 177 -22.55 -12.35 5.12
C LYS A 177 -22.42 -10.86 5.39
N PRO A 178 -22.88 -10.31 6.49
CA PRO A 178 -23.20 -10.97 7.76
C PRO A 178 -24.63 -11.50 7.91
N ASP A 179 -25.44 -11.57 6.85
CA ASP A 179 -26.72 -12.27 6.92
C ASP A 179 -26.50 -13.78 7.17
N PRO A 180 -27.28 -14.44 8.04
CA PRO A 180 -27.09 -15.84 8.37
C PRO A 180 -27.49 -16.82 7.27
N GLU A 181 -28.08 -16.37 6.17
CA GLU A 181 -28.67 -17.22 5.12
C GLU A 181 -27.67 -18.28 4.60
N VAL A 182 -26.39 -17.88 4.42
CA VAL A 182 -25.34 -18.80 3.92
C VAL A 182 -25.10 -19.98 4.87
N ILE A 183 -25.14 -19.76 6.18
CA ILE A 183 -24.97 -20.82 7.20
C ILE A 183 -26.23 -21.65 7.32
N LEU A 184 -27.41 -21.01 7.33
CA LEU A 184 -28.70 -21.72 7.43
C LEU A 184 -28.92 -22.65 6.23
N ASN A 185 -28.62 -22.17 5.02
CA ASN A 185 -28.71 -22.97 3.81
C ASN A 185 -27.68 -24.12 3.80
N ALA A 186 -26.45 -23.89 4.31
CA ALA A 186 -25.44 -24.94 4.43
C ALA A 186 -25.85 -26.03 5.42
N ALA A 187 -26.35 -25.66 6.61
CA ALA A 187 -26.85 -26.61 7.59
C ALA A 187 -28.02 -27.43 7.04
N GLN A 188 -28.98 -26.77 6.38
CA GLN A 188 -30.12 -27.43 5.77
C GLN A 188 -29.66 -28.41 4.66
N ALA A 189 -28.72 -28.03 3.80
CA ALA A 189 -28.17 -28.86 2.74
C ALA A 189 -27.41 -30.07 3.31
N ALA A 190 -26.78 -29.92 4.47
CA ALA A 190 -26.17 -31.04 5.21
C ALA A 190 -27.20 -31.92 5.98
N GLY A 191 -28.50 -31.61 5.90
CA GLY A 191 -29.54 -32.32 6.59
C GLY A 191 -29.67 -32.01 8.08
N MET A 192 -29.21 -30.83 8.52
CA MET A 192 -29.19 -30.40 9.92
C MET A 192 -29.95 -29.09 10.10
N GLU A 193 -30.39 -28.85 11.34
CA GLU A 193 -30.84 -27.53 11.78
C GLU A 193 -29.66 -26.77 12.37
N ALA A 194 -29.63 -25.45 12.17
CA ALA A 194 -28.62 -24.60 12.78
C ALA A 194 -28.76 -24.63 14.32
N GLY A 195 -27.66 -24.88 14.99
CA GLY A 195 -27.60 -25.05 16.45
C GLY A 195 -26.13 -25.08 16.93
N THR A 196 -25.93 -25.26 18.22
CA THR A 196 -24.60 -25.26 18.83
C THR A 196 -23.71 -26.43 18.40
N ASN A 197 -24.28 -27.49 17.82
CA ASN A 197 -23.56 -28.61 17.18
C ASN A 197 -23.15 -28.33 15.73
N VAL A 198 -23.49 -27.17 15.18
CA VAL A 198 -22.95 -26.64 13.92
C VAL A 198 -21.93 -25.59 14.31
N TRP A 199 -20.70 -25.76 13.88
CA TRP A 199 -19.65 -24.76 14.09
C TRP A 199 -19.42 -23.97 12.80
N TYR A 200 -19.19 -22.67 12.96
CA TYR A 200 -18.74 -21.83 11.87
C TYR A 200 -17.37 -21.22 12.21
N VAL A 201 -16.38 -21.54 11.38
CA VAL A 201 -14.98 -21.14 11.56
C VAL A 201 -14.63 -20.11 10.49
N GLY A 202 -14.20 -18.93 10.88
CA GLY A 202 -13.82 -17.85 9.97
C GLY A 202 -12.86 -16.86 10.61
N ASP A 203 -12.15 -16.08 9.79
CA ASP A 203 -11.06 -15.17 10.22
C ASP A 203 -11.49 -13.72 10.40
N SER A 204 -12.74 -13.39 10.12
CA SER A 204 -13.23 -12.01 10.11
C SER A 204 -14.36 -11.73 11.11
N ASN A 205 -14.54 -10.44 11.41
CA ASN A 205 -15.72 -9.99 12.18
C ASN A 205 -17.04 -10.37 11.51
N VAL A 206 -17.05 -10.30 10.16
CA VAL A 206 -18.24 -10.63 9.38
C VAL A 206 -18.64 -12.08 9.60
N ASP A 207 -17.66 -13.00 9.73
CA ASP A 207 -17.93 -14.41 10.02
C ASP A 207 -18.52 -14.61 11.39
N MET A 208 -17.97 -13.91 12.40
CA MET A 208 -18.49 -14.01 13.78
C MET A 208 -19.93 -13.50 13.85
N ILE A 209 -20.22 -12.35 13.25
CA ILE A 209 -21.58 -11.81 13.16
C ILE A 209 -22.52 -12.82 12.47
N THR A 210 -22.06 -13.40 11.34
CA THR A 210 -22.85 -14.38 10.58
C THR A 210 -23.18 -15.62 11.44
N GLY A 211 -22.16 -16.19 12.11
CA GLY A 211 -22.32 -17.35 12.98
C GLY A 211 -23.27 -17.09 14.14
N LYS A 212 -23.12 -15.95 14.82
CA LYS A 212 -24.00 -15.56 15.93
C LYS A 212 -25.43 -15.29 15.47
N ASN A 213 -25.62 -14.65 14.31
CA ASN A 213 -26.93 -14.43 13.71
C ASN A 213 -27.61 -15.76 13.33
N ALA A 214 -26.83 -16.74 12.89
CA ALA A 214 -27.31 -18.09 12.61
C ALA A 214 -27.54 -18.94 13.88
N ARG A 215 -27.12 -18.48 15.05
CA ARG A 215 -27.19 -19.18 16.34
C ARG A 215 -26.40 -20.50 16.36
N VAL A 216 -25.28 -20.53 15.65
CA VAL A 216 -24.32 -21.64 15.65
C VAL A 216 -23.11 -21.29 16.53
N THR A 217 -22.27 -22.27 16.83
CA THR A 217 -21.00 -22.02 17.53
C THR A 217 -20.05 -21.29 16.59
N ALA A 218 -19.71 -20.03 16.92
CA ALA A 218 -18.83 -19.18 16.13
C ALA A 218 -17.39 -19.25 16.66
N VAL A 219 -16.47 -19.75 15.83
CA VAL A 219 -15.05 -19.89 16.17
C VAL A 219 -14.23 -18.90 15.34
N PHE A 220 -13.56 -17.98 16.00
CA PHE A 220 -12.67 -17.03 15.34
C PHE A 220 -11.32 -17.71 15.04
N PHE A 221 -11.00 -17.83 13.76
CA PHE A 221 -9.70 -18.35 13.32
C PHE A 221 -8.69 -17.22 13.22
N ASN A 222 -7.79 -17.12 14.19
CA ASN A 222 -6.74 -16.11 14.26
C ASN A 222 -5.50 -16.50 13.43
N GLY A 223 -5.69 -16.91 12.19
CA GLY A 223 -4.59 -17.26 11.27
C GLY A 223 -3.66 -16.08 10.99
N GLY A 224 -4.15 -14.85 11.08
CA GLY A 224 -3.35 -13.63 10.96
C GLY A 224 -2.43 -13.33 12.15
N GLN A 225 -2.46 -14.15 13.19
CA GLN A 225 -1.65 -14.00 14.43
C GLN A 225 -1.80 -12.60 15.05
N TRP A 226 -3.05 -12.11 15.14
CA TRP A 226 -3.33 -10.87 15.84
C TRP A 226 -3.10 -11.01 17.34
N GLU A 227 -2.54 -9.98 17.94
CA GLU A 227 -2.37 -9.91 19.39
C GLU A 227 -3.71 -10.04 20.13
N PRO A 228 -3.78 -10.77 21.26
CA PRO A 228 -5.01 -10.93 22.04
C PRO A 228 -5.70 -9.60 22.38
N SER A 229 -4.92 -8.59 22.73
CA SER A 229 -5.43 -7.24 23.02
C SER A 229 -6.10 -6.56 21.82
N TYR A 230 -5.68 -6.89 20.61
CA TYR A 230 -6.32 -6.40 19.39
C TYR A 230 -7.66 -7.11 19.16
N ILE A 231 -7.69 -8.43 19.33
CA ILE A 231 -8.92 -9.23 19.20
C ILE A 231 -9.94 -8.78 20.24
N GLU A 232 -9.54 -8.59 21.51
CA GLU A 232 -10.42 -8.08 22.55
C GLU A 232 -11.02 -6.72 22.20
N ARG A 233 -10.21 -5.78 21.72
CA ARG A 233 -10.71 -4.46 21.29
C ARG A 233 -11.67 -4.55 20.10
N ARG A 234 -11.39 -5.46 19.15
CA ARG A 234 -12.22 -5.66 17.97
C ARG A 234 -13.65 -6.06 18.31
N PHE A 235 -13.82 -6.88 19.35
CA PHE A 235 -15.13 -7.34 19.82
C PHE A 235 -15.67 -6.57 21.05
N ALA A 236 -14.93 -5.59 21.58
CA ALA A 236 -15.32 -4.86 22.80
C ALA A 236 -16.60 -4.04 22.62
N GLY A 237 -16.82 -3.50 21.42
CA GLY A 237 -17.99 -2.68 21.07
C GLY A 237 -19.25 -3.49 20.73
N ASP A 238 -19.13 -4.80 20.56
CA ASP A 238 -20.21 -5.67 20.10
C ASP A 238 -20.19 -7.03 20.85
N PRO A 239 -20.61 -7.04 22.11
CA PRO A 239 -20.55 -8.24 22.96
C PRO A 239 -21.43 -9.39 22.45
N ASP A 240 -22.50 -9.10 21.69
CA ASP A 240 -23.43 -10.12 21.19
C ASP A 240 -22.82 -10.95 20.03
N HIS A 241 -21.82 -10.41 19.35
CA HIS A 241 -21.12 -11.06 18.25
C HIS A 241 -19.71 -11.52 18.61
N ARG A 242 -19.38 -11.61 19.91
CA ARG A 242 -18.12 -12.23 20.34
C ARG A 242 -18.08 -13.69 19.93
N PRO A 243 -16.91 -14.19 19.48
CA PRO A 243 -16.73 -15.61 19.20
C PRO A 243 -16.96 -16.45 20.46
N ASP A 244 -17.45 -17.68 20.28
CA ASP A 244 -17.58 -18.67 21.36
C ASP A 244 -16.23 -19.29 21.70
N ALA A 245 -15.31 -19.35 20.70
CA ALA A 245 -13.93 -19.78 20.87
C ALA A 245 -13.01 -19.04 19.87
N ILE A 246 -11.71 -19.07 20.17
CA ILE A 246 -10.66 -18.54 19.30
C ILE A 246 -9.65 -19.67 19.10
N ALA A 247 -9.23 -19.91 17.86
CA ALA A 247 -8.15 -20.81 17.49
C ALA A 247 -7.09 -20.04 16.70
N ALA A 248 -5.85 -20.00 17.19
CA ALA A 248 -4.75 -19.32 16.51
C ALA A 248 -4.11 -20.18 15.40
N SER A 249 -4.50 -21.45 15.29
CA SER A 249 -4.03 -22.40 14.30
C SER A 249 -5.02 -23.55 14.13
N PHE A 250 -4.83 -24.36 13.09
CA PHE A 250 -5.59 -25.61 12.95
C PHE A 250 -5.24 -26.64 14.03
N GLU A 251 -4.07 -26.56 14.63
CA GLU A 251 -3.72 -27.38 15.79
C GLU A 251 -4.59 -27.04 16.99
N GLU A 252 -4.74 -25.74 17.31
CA GLU A 252 -5.64 -25.29 18.40
C GLU A 252 -7.10 -25.58 18.09
N LEU A 253 -7.52 -25.49 16.81
CA LEU A 253 -8.86 -25.88 16.40
C LEU A 253 -9.11 -27.38 16.65
N THR A 254 -8.09 -28.22 16.40
CA THR A 254 -8.15 -29.66 16.74
C THR A 254 -8.33 -29.87 18.23
N ASP A 255 -7.59 -29.13 19.07
CA ASP A 255 -7.70 -29.24 20.52
C ASP A 255 -9.07 -28.82 21.01
N LEU A 256 -9.64 -27.75 20.44
CA LEU A 256 -11.02 -27.35 20.74
C LEU A 256 -12.04 -28.44 20.40
N ILE A 257 -11.91 -29.06 19.22
CA ILE A 257 -12.80 -30.16 18.81
C ILE A 257 -12.60 -31.38 19.72
N ALA A 258 -11.34 -31.78 19.93
CA ALA A 258 -11.02 -32.94 20.76
C ALA A 258 -11.53 -32.81 22.21
N ALA A 259 -11.51 -31.60 22.76
CA ALA A 259 -12.04 -31.33 24.08
C ALA A 259 -13.57 -31.52 24.23
N THR A 260 -14.31 -31.54 23.10
CA THR A 260 -15.76 -31.80 23.10
C THR A 260 -16.12 -33.28 22.89
N LEU A 261 -15.15 -34.10 22.43
CA LEU A 261 -15.37 -35.52 22.20
C LEU A 261 -15.23 -36.33 23.48
N PRO A 262 -15.91 -37.51 23.58
CA PRO A 262 -15.71 -38.40 24.71
C PRO A 262 -14.25 -38.82 24.87
N GLU A 263 -13.73 -38.86 26.08
CA GLU A 263 -12.39 -39.34 26.39
C GLU A 263 -12.15 -40.74 25.82
N ASP A 264 -10.98 -40.98 25.27
CA ASP A 264 -10.57 -42.26 24.66
C ASP A 264 -11.47 -42.75 23.48
N SER A 265 -12.22 -41.85 22.83
CA SER A 265 -13.01 -42.22 21.66
C SER A 265 -12.13 -42.44 20.43
N ASP A 266 -12.58 -43.32 19.51
CA ASP A 266 -11.89 -43.53 18.22
C ASP A 266 -11.75 -42.20 17.44
N ALA A 267 -12.76 -41.33 17.53
CA ALA A 267 -12.74 -40.01 16.88
C ALA A 267 -11.61 -39.12 17.43
N GLN A 268 -11.42 -39.12 18.77
CA GLN A 268 -10.34 -38.36 19.40
C GLN A 268 -8.96 -38.89 18.99
N ALA A 269 -8.79 -40.23 18.91
CA ALA A 269 -7.54 -40.86 18.46
C ALA A 269 -7.24 -40.50 17.00
N VAL A 270 -8.23 -40.51 16.09
CA VAL A 270 -8.08 -40.18 14.67
C VAL A 270 -7.61 -38.71 14.51
N LEU A 271 -8.20 -37.78 15.28
CA LEU A 271 -7.80 -36.38 15.23
C LEU A 271 -6.38 -36.17 15.79
N ALA A 272 -6.02 -36.89 16.84
CA ALA A 272 -4.68 -36.79 17.44
C ALA A 272 -3.57 -37.28 16.50
N ASP A 273 -3.82 -38.38 15.76
CA ASP A 273 -2.86 -38.94 14.80
C ASP A 273 -2.67 -38.08 13.55
N SER A 274 -3.63 -37.23 13.22
CA SER A 274 -3.67 -36.42 11.98
C SER A 274 -3.44 -34.94 12.26
N ARG A 275 -2.89 -34.58 13.41
CA ARG A 275 -2.60 -33.18 13.75
C ARG A 275 -1.75 -32.52 12.65
N PRO A 276 -2.18 -31.34 12.14
CA PRO A 276 -1.36 -30.59 11.21
C PRO A 276 -0.02 -30.21 11.87
N ALA A 277 1.00 -30.06 11.05
CA ALA A 277 2.27 -29.52 11.53
C ALA A 277 2.03 -28.15 12.22
N PRO A 278 2.83 -27.79 13.23
CA PRO A 278 2.68 -26.49 13.89
C PRO A 278 2.61 -25.38 12.86
N PHE A 279 1.64 -24.48 13.00
CA PHE A 279 1.47 -23.37 12.07
C PHE A 279 2.67 -22.42 12.18
N PRO A 280 3.43 -22.21 11.11
CA PRO A 280 4.65 -21.39 11.15
C PRO A 280 4.32 -19.87 11.25
N GLY A 281 3.05 -19.52 11.39
CA GLY A 281 2.56 -18.17 11.26
C GLY A 281 2.14 -17.84 9.82
N PRO A 282 1.51 -16.66 9.60
CA PRO A 282 1.20 -16.21 8.26
C PRO A 282 2.49 -16.23 7.44
N ARG A 283 2.41 -16.74 6.20
CA ARG A 283 3.59 -16.75 5.32
C ARG A 283 4.24 -15.39 5.40
N PRO A 284 5.52 -15.32 5.75
CA PRO A 284 6.21 -14.05 5.62
C PRO A 284 6.03 -13.59 4.17
N PRO A 285 5.82 -12.30 3.92
CA PRO A 285 5.96 -11.77 2.57
C PRO A 285 7.24 -12.38 2.00
N GLU A 286 7.23 -12.72 0.69
CA GLU A 286 8.40 -13.30 0.01
C GLU A 286 9.67 -12.65 0.56
N PRO A 287 10.75 -13.42 0.84
CA PRO A 287 11.86 -12.94 1.61
C PRO A 287 12.26 -11.58 1.07
N ARG A 288 12.00 -10.55 1.86
CA ARG A 288 12.55 -9.23 1.59
C ARG A 288 14.04 -9.51 1.44
N ILE A 289 14.61 -9.18 0.28
CA ILE A 289 16.05 -9.03 0.18
C ILE A 289 16.36 -8.02 1.26
N GLU A 290 16.80 -8.47 2.44
CA GLU A 290 17.32 -7.54 3.44
C GLU A 290 18.49 -6.86 2.73
N PRO A 291 18.41 -5.55 2.48
CA PRO A 291 19.50 -4.88 1.81
C PRO A 291 20.74 -5.12 2.68
N ASP A 292 21.85 -5.49 2.04
CA ASP A 292 23.14 -5.62 2.69
C ASP A 292 23.57 -4.20 3.11
N TRP A 293 23.18 -3.81 4.32
CA TRP A 293 23.32 -2.44 4.81
C TRP A 293 24.81 -2.07 4.83
N HIS A 294 25.13 -0.99 4.14
CA HIS A 294 26.47 -0.42 4.24
C HIS A 294 26.85 -0.23 5.73
N PRO A 295 28.06 -0.59 6.18
CA PRO A 295 28.45 -0.53 7.60
C PRO A 295 28.18 0.82 8.28
N SER A 296 28.18 1.93 7.53
CA SER A 296 27.90 3.26 8.07
C SER A 296 26.44 3.46 8.52
N VAL A 297 25.48 2.61 8.07
CA VAL A 297 24.06 2.72 8.43
C VAL A 297 23.61 1.64 9.42
N VAL A 298 24.47 0.71 9.82
CA VAL A 298 24.12 -0.41 10.72
C VAL A 298 23.54 0.05 12.07
N ASN A 299 23.96 1.24 12.53
CA ASN A 299 23.51 1.82 13.81
C ASN A 299 22.35 2.81 13.65
N LEU A 300 21.87 3.06 12.43
CA LEU A 300 20.72 3.94 12.20
C LEU A 300 19.42 3.17 12.37
N ALA A 301 18.41 3.86 12.89
CA ALA A 301 17.05 3.32 12.88
C ALA A 301 16.61 3.06 11.43
N ARG A 302 15.93 1.92 11.20
CA ARG A 302 15.35 1.63 9.88
C ARG A 302 14.34 2.71 9.52
N PRO A 303 14.42 3.31 8.33
CA PRO A 303 13.50 4.37 7.96
C PRO A 303 12.09 3.80 7.74
N ARG A 304 11.10 4.50 8.25
CA ARG A 304 9.69 4.34 7.87
C ARG A 304 9.36 5.23 6.67
N THR A 305 10.10 6.31 6.53
CA THR A 305 9.96 7.29 5.46
C THR A 305 11.34 7.73 4.97
N ILE A 306 11.51 7.82 3.66
CA ILE A 306 12.68 8.44 3.03
C ILE A 306 12.20 9.64 2.24
N LEU A 307 12.70 10.81 2.61
CA LEU A 307 12.46 12.06 1.93
C LEU A 307 13.70 12.42 1.10
N PHE A 308 13.51 12.66 -0.18
CA PHE A 308 14.60 13.01 -1.08
C PHE A 308 14.55 14.51 -1.42
N ASP A 309 15.68 15.13 -1.58
CA ASP A 309 15.76 16.31 -2.41
C ASP A 309 15.53 15.93 -3.89
N TRP A 310 15.15 16.91 -4.69
CA TRP A 310 14.82 16.67 -6.10
C TRP A 310 16.02 16.91 -7.00
N HIS A 311 16.46 18.17 -7.09
CA HIS A 311 17.54 18.59 -7.95
C HIS A 311 18.90 18.12 -7.41
N ALA A 312 19.75 17.60 -8.30
CA ALA A 312 21.06 17.04 -7.99
C ALA A 312 21.08 15.82 -7.04
N THR A 313 19.89 15.33 -6.62
CA THR A 313 19.74 14.11 -5.83
C THR A 313 19.01 13.04 -6.65
N LEU A 314 17.77 13.29 -7.06
CA LEU A 314 17.01 12.36 -7.89
C LEU A 314 17.06 12.72 -9.37
N VAL A 315 17.06 14.01 -9.69
CA VAL A 315 16.92 14.52 -11.05
C VAL A 315 17.95 15.57 -11.37
N ASP A 316 18.52 15.48 -12.55
CA ASP A 316 19.35 16.50 -13.15
C ASP A 316 18.52 17.42 -14.04
N THR A 317 18.39 18.66 -13.64
CA THR A 317 17.71 19.73 -14.38
C THR A 317 18.66 20.83 -14.84
N LEU A 318 19.97 20.62 -14.75
CA LEU A 318 20.96 21.64 -15.07
C LEU A 318 20.92 22.05 -16.53
N ASP A 319 20.67 21.10 -17.46
CA ASP A 319 20.55 21.43 -18.88
C ASP A 319 19.38 22.39 -19.12
N ALA A 320 18.20 22.10 -18.55
CA ALA A 320 17.04 22.98 -18.61
C ALA A 320 17.33 24.37 -18.03
N MET A 321 18.00 24.38 -16.89
CA MET A 321 18.39 25.62 -16.21
C MET A 321 19.35 26.46 -17.04
N TYR A 322 20.40 25.86 -17.58
CA TYR A 322 21.40 26.59 -18.38
C TYR A 322 20.82 27.11 -19.68
N HIS A 323 19.95 26.34 -20.34
CA HIS A 323 19.23 26.81 -21.53
C HIS A 323 18.35 28.02 -21.19
N ALA A 324 17.58 27.94 -20.10
CA ALA A 324 16.72 29.05 -19.68
C ALA A 324 17.52 30.32 -19.33
N VAL A 325 18.69 30.16 -18.70
CA VAL A 325 19.58 31.32 -18.43
C VAL A 325 20.13 31.91 -19.73
N ASP A 326 20.56 31.10 -20.68
CA ASP A 326 21.04 31.60 -21.97
C ASP A 326 19.95 32.30 -22.79
N ASP A 327 18.72 31.80 -22.75
CA ASP A 327 17.59 32.45 -23.42
C ASP A 327 17.18 33.76 -22.74
N MET A 328 17.34 33.84 -21.41
CA MET A 328 17.03 35.03 -20.61
C MET A 328 18.03 36.17 -20.78
N LEU A 329 19.34 35.87 -20.86
CA LEU A 329 20.40 36.89 -20.82
C LEU A 329 20.26 37.94 -21.93
N PRO A 330 19.94 37.63 -23.20
CA PRO A 330 19.68 38.64 -24.24
C PRO A 330 18.49 39.57 -23.92
N GLU A 331 17.44 39.03 -23.24
CA GLU A 331 16.27 39.83 -22.86
C GLU A 331 16.61 40.81 -21.75
N LEU A 332 17.42 40.42 -20.78
CA LEU A 332 17.91 41.33 -19.71
C LEU A 332 18.60 42.58 -20.29
N LYS A 333 19.32 42.42 -21.41
CA LYS A 333 19.90 43.56 -22.12
C LYS A 333 18.82 44.52 -22.64
N GLY A 334 17.76 43.97 -23.26
CA GLY A 334 16.60 44.72 -23.75
C GLY A 334 15.83 45.44 -22.65
N MET A 335 15.84 44.92 -21.42
CA MET A 335 15.17 45.45 -20.25
C MET A 335 16.02 46.45 -19.45
N GLY A 336 17.29 46.70 -19.85
CA GLY A 336 18.24 47.51 -19.14
C GLY A 336 18.81 46.89 -17.85
N LEU A 337 18.51 45.58 -17.58
CA LEU A 337 19.02 44.87 -16.40
C LEU A 337 20.49 44.46 -16.49
N MET A 338 21.06 44.49 -17.71
CA MET A 338 22.51 44.28 -17.90
C MET A 338 23.35 45.35 -17.23
N ASP A 339 22.80 46.56 -17.04
CA ASP A 339 23.47 47.64 -16.33
C ASP A 339 23.57 47.38 -14.81
N ASN A 340 22.77 46.46 -14.27
CA ASN A 340 22.78 45.98 -12.90
C ASN A 340 23.76 44.83 -12.67
N VAL A 341 24.28 44.21 -13.72
CA VAL A 341 25.32 43.19 -13.59
C VAL A 341 26.57 43.83 -13.02
N ILE A 342 27.09 43.28 -11.91
CA ILE A 342 28.25 43.82 -11.23
C ILE A 342 29.48 43.96 -12.15
N GLU A 343 30.40 44.79 -11.78
CA GLU A 343 31.68 44.86 -12.48
C GLU A 343 32.58 43.65 -12.12
N PRO A 344 33.41 43.12 -13.01
CA PRO A 344 34.28 41.98 -12.74
C PRO A 344 35.18 42.15 -11.49
N GLU A 345 35.53 43.36 -11.17
CA GLU A 345 36.33 43.71 -9.98
C GLU A 345 35.56 43.56 -8.65
N GLU A 346 34.24 43.56 -8.70
CA GLU A 346 33.36 43.40 -7.54
C GLU A 346 33.06 41.92 -7.26
N ALA A 347 33.43 41.02 -8.17
CA ALA A 347 33.19 39.61 -8.04
C ALA A 347 33.97 38.95 -6.88
N ARG A 348 33.36 37.98 -6.23
CA ARG A 348 33.91 37.31 -5.02
C ARG A 348 35.11 36.41 -5.30
N SER A 349 35.23 35.92 -6.53
CA SER A 349 36.36 35.09 -6.95
C SER A 349 36.81 35.36 -8.39
N PRO A 350 38.04 34.96 -8.78
CA PRO A 350 38.49 35.08 -10.15
C PRO A 350 37.68 34.28 -11.16
N GLU A 351 36.96 33.23 -10.70
CA GLU A 351 36.06 32.43 -11.55
C GLU A 351 34.77 33.20 -11.77
N ASP A 352 34.19 33.81 -10.73
CA ASP A 352 33.02 34.67 -10.81
C ASP A 352 33.28 35.86 -11.73
N ALA A 353 34.44 36.52 -11.58
CA ALA A 353 34.85 37.66 -12.40
C ALA A 353 34.82 37.29 -13.90
N ARG A 354 35.32 36.09 -14.27
CA ARG A 354 35.27 35.61 -15.66
C ARG A 354 33.84 35.35 -16.17
N LEU A 355 32.96 34.88 -15.29
CA LEU A 355 31.55 34.67 -15.63
C LEU A 355 30.90 36.04 -15.89
N VAL A 356 31.07 36.99 -14.98
CA VAL A 356 30.55 38.35 -15.09
C VAL A 356 31.03 39.02 -16.39
N GLU A 357 32.33 39.02 -16.63
CA GLU A 357 32.95 39.61 -17.83
C GLU A 357 32.34 38.97 -19.12
N TYR A 358 32.25 37.64 -19.17
CA TYR A 358 31.73 36.94 -20.33
C TYR A 358 30.22 37.26 -20.57
N VAL A 359 29.40 37.30 -19.48
CA VAL A 359 27.99 37.65 -19.60
C VAL A 359 27.80 39.09 -20.08
N ARG A 360 28.58 40.03 -19.57
CA ARG A 360 28.53 41.43 -19.99
C ARG A 360 28.86 41.58 -21.49
N ASP A 361 29.87 40.84 -21.98
CA ASP A 361 30.34 40.93 -23.35
C ASP A 361 29.43 40.20 -24.34
N HIS A 362 28.89 39.03 -23.96
CA HIS A 362 28.26 38.12 -24.92
C HIS A 362 26.76 37.92 -24.67
N ALA A 363 26.25 38.36 -23.49
CA ALA A 363 24.88 38.04 -23.04
C ALA A 363 24.57 36.53 -23.12
N GLN A 364 25.53 35.69 -22.70
CA GLN A 364 25.46 34.23 -22.69
C GLN A 364 26.23 33.68 -21.49
N LEU A 365 25.92 32.47 -21.04
CA LEU A 365 26.71 31.77 -20.04
C LEU A 365 28.07 31.36 -20.61
N HIS A 366 29.09 31.50 -19.82
CA HIS A 366 30.43 31.05 -20.18
C HIS A 366 30.44 29.54 -20.46
N PRO A 367 30.99 29.05 -21.60
CA PRO A 367 30.98 27.63 -21.98
C PRO A 367 31.55 26.70 -20.89
N LYS A 368 32.52 27.18 -20.11
CA LYS A 368 33.09 26.40 -18.99
C LYS A 368 32.08 26.16 -17.88
N VAL A 369 31.18 27.10 -17.56
CA VAL A 369 30.12 26.91 -16.56
C VAL A 369 29.20 25.77 -16.96
N ARG A 370 28.84 25.71 -18.24
CA ARG A 370 28.03 24.61 -18.81
C ARG A 370 28.78 23.26 -18.77
N ALA A 371 30.06 23.26 -19.03
CA ALA A 371 30.88 22.05 -19.04
C ALA A 371 31.13 21.50 -17.63
N ASP A 372 31.41 22.40 -16.66
CA ASP A 372 31.73 22.01 -15.28
C ASP A 372 30.49 21.59 -14.47
N ARG A 373 29.28 22.04 -14.85
CA ARG A 373 27.96 21.66 -14.26
C ARG A 373 27.92 21.80 -12.73
N LYS A 374 28.56 22.84 -12.17
CA LYS A 374 28.72 23.00 -10.71
C LYS A 374 27.95 24.17 -10.11
N ILE A 375 27.38 25.04 -10.93
CA ILE A 375 26.77 26.29 -10.47
C ILE A 375 25.26 26.23 -10.63
N SER A 376 24.55 26.45 -9.54
CA SER A 376 23.08 26.54 -9.54
C SER A 376 22.58 27.88 -10.11
N ARG A 377 21.27 27.96 -10.44
CA ARG A 377 20.64 29.24 -10.83
C ARG A 377 20.84 30.34 -9.79
N THR A 378 20.66 30.01 -8.52
CA THR A 378 20.80 30.98 -7.42
C THR A 378 22.21 31.51 -7.37
N ASP A 379 23.20 30.63 -7.52
CA ASP A 379 24.61 31.05 -7.53
C ASP A 379 24.91 31.95 -8.72
N ILE A 380 24.37 31.61 -9.93
CA ILE A 380 24.55 32.47 -11.11
C ILE A 380 24.01 33.88 -10.86
N PHE A 381 22.81 34.01 -10.26
CA PHE A 381 22.24 35.33 -10.00
C PHE A 381 22.94 36.08 -8.86
N GLU A 382 23.45 35.37 -7.85
CA GLU A 382 24.31 35.95 -6.82
C GLU A 382 25.63 36.48 -7.39
N VAL A 383 26.19 35.76 -8.36
CA VAL A 383 27.41 36.17 -9.06
C VAL A 383 27.14 37.39 -9.97
N LEU A 384 26.03 37.36 -10.71
CA LEU A 384 25.76 38.44 -11.69
C LEU A 384 25.27 39.74 -11.06
N PHE A 385 24.46 39.67 -10.01
CA PHE A 385 23.76 40.85 -9.45
C PHE A 385 24.21 41.18 -8.01
N GLY A 386 25.10 40.42 -7.40
CA GLY A 386 25.61 40.68 -6.05
C GLY A 386 24.49 40.86 -5.04
N GLU A 387 24.45 42.01 -4.37
CA GLU A 387 23.45 42.34 -3.33
C GLU A 387 22.18 43.00 -3.89
N ASP A 388 22.05 43.20 -5.21
CA ASP A 388 20.90 43.86 -5.84
C ASP A 388 19.69 42.89 -5.87
N ALA A 389 18.86 42.94 -4.80
CA ALA A 389 17.69 42.11 -4.63
C ALA A 389 16.59 42.38 -5.70
N GLU A 390 16.47 43.66 -6.17
CA GLU A 390 15.46 44.03 -7.16
C GLU A 390 15.83 43.45 -8.54
N ALA A 391 17.09 43.59 -8.95
CA ALA A 391 17.59 43.00 -10.19
C ALA A 391 17.47 41.49 -10.19
N LYS A 392 17.81 40.81 -9.07
CA LYS A 392 17.65 39.38 -8.91
C LYS A 392 16.19 38.95 -9.06
N ALA A 393 15.26 39.65 -8.41
CA ALA A 393 13.83 39.32 -8.48
C ALA A 393 13.30 39.43 -9.92
N ARG A 394 13.65 40.49 -10.66
CA ARG A 394 13.28 40.68 -12.05
C ARG A 394 13.93 39.64 -12.97
N ALA A 395 15.17 39.27 -12.74
CA ALA A 395 15.86 38.21 -13.48
C ALA A 395 15.20 36.87 -13.24
N HIS A 396 14.73 36.58 -12.02
CA HIS A 396 13.97 35.37 -11.70
C HIS A 396 12.64 35.28 -12.44
N GLU A 397 11.93 36.39 -12.62
CA GLU A 397 10.67 36.38 -13.40
C GLU A 397 10.91 36.04 -14.87
N VAL A 398 11.94 36.63 -15.48
CA VAL A 398 12.33 36.34 -16.88
C VAL A 398 12.82 34.90 -17.01
N PHE A 399 13.68 34.46 -16.09
CA PHE A 399 14.13 33.07 -16.05
C PHE A 399 12.94 32.08 -15.98
N THR A 400 11.99 32.33 -15.12
CA THR A 400 10.81 31.51 -14.94
C THR A 400 10.02 31.33 -16.25
N HIS A 401 9.90 32.41 -17.03
CA HIS A 401 9.24 32.38 -18.33
C HIS A 401 9.97 31.43 -19.31
N HIS A 402 11.29 31.54 -19.41
CA HIS A 402 12.09 30.71 -20.31
C HIS A 402 12.18 29.26 -19.83
N TYR A 403 12.29 29.06 -18.52
CA TYR A 403 12.42 27.72 -17.94
C TYR A 403 11.23 26.81 -18.30
N ARG A 404 10.03 27.36 -18.40
CA ARG A 404 8.82 26.62 -18.84
C ARG A 404 8.97 25.98 -20.22
N GLN A 405 9.86 26.48 -21.05
CA GLN A 405 10.09 25.95 -22.39
C GLN A 405 11.03 24.73 -22.39
N HIS A 406 11.73 24.48 -21.27
CA HIS A 406 12.76 23.46 -21.13
C HIS A 406 12.39 22.29 -20.21
N PHE A 407 11.14 22.17 -19.75
CA PHE A 407 10.70 21.09 -18.86
C PHE A 407 11.01 19.68 -19.35
N GLY A 408 11.01 19.46 -20.65
CA GLY A 408 11.27 18.14 -21.25
C GLY A 408 12.72 17.68 -21.21
N THR A 409 13.64 18.47 -20.64
CA THR A 409 15.07 18.12 -20.52
C THR A 409 15.45 17.61 -19.13
N ALA A 410 14.48 17.40 -18.23
CA ALA A 410 14.71 16.78 -16.94
C ALA A 410 15.11 15.31 -17.11
N LYS A 411 16.20 14.89 -16.47
CA LYS A 411 16.75 13.53 -16.56
C LYS A 411 16.95 12.97 -15.18
N ALA A 412 16.90 11.63 -15.03
CA ALA A 412 17.39 10.99 -13.82
C ALA A 412 18.85 11.42 -13.55
N PHE A 413 19.16 11.73 -12.27
CA PHE A 413 20.52 12.13 -11.89
C PHE A 413 21.54 11.03 -12.21
N GLU A 414 21.16 9.78 -11.95
CA GLU A 414 21.90 8.58 -12.35
C GLU A 414 20.94 7.64 -13.10
N PRO A 415 21.41 6.89 -14.13
CA PRO A 415 20.53 6.00 -14.91
C PRO A 415 19.76 4.95 -14.09
N GLN A 416 20.26 4.61 -12.89
CA GLN A 416 19.61 3.63 -12.01
C GLN A 416 18.65 4.22 -10.99
N VAL A 417 18.50 5.53 -10.88
CA VAL A 417 17.61 6.18 -9.88
C VAL A 417 16.18 5.67 -10.01
N ARG A 418 15.67 5.55 -11.22
CA ARG A 418 14.32 5.00 -11.45
C ARG A 418 14.19 3.58 -10.89
N ASN A 419 15.18 2.71 -11.15
CA ASN A 419 15.19 1.34 -10.64
C ASN A 419 15.28 1.29 -9.12
N LEU A 420 16.06 2.20 -8.52
CA LEU A 420 16.12 2.37 -7.06
C LEU A 420 14.76 2.75 -6.49
N LEU A 421 14.06 3.73 -7.07
CA LEU A 421 12.72 4.13 -6.62
C LEU A 421 11.71 2.99 -6.75
N VAL A 422 11.76 2.22 -7.85
CA VAL A 422 10.95 1.00 -8.01
C VAL A 422 11.25 -0.03 -6.91
N ALA A 423 12.54 -0.24 -6.60
CA ALA A 423 12.95 -1.18 -5.56
C ALA A 423 12.52 -0.70 -4.16
N LEU A 424 12.69 0.59 -3.86
CA LEU A 424 12.28 1.17 -2.59
C LEU A 424 10.76 1.12 -2.39
N ASN A 425 9.96 1.33 -3.44
CA ASN A 425 8.50 1.21 -3.37
C ASN A 425 8.00 -0.24 -3.11
N ARG A 426 8.87 -1.25 -3.24
CA ARG A 426 8.58 -2.64 -2.84
C ARG A 426 8.87 -2.90 -1.36
N LEU A 427 9.52 -1.97 -0.68
CA LEU A 427 9.80 -2.05 0.75
C LEU A 427 8.67 -1.36 1.54
N PRO A 428 8.47 -1.68 2.82
CA PRO A 428 7.51 -1.00 3.68
C PRO A 428 8.07 0.36 4.14
N VAL A 429 8.39 1.21 3.19
CA VAL A 429 8.96 2.54 3.38
C VAL A 429 8.17 3.52 2.53
N ARG A 430 7.76 4.64 3.11
CA ARG A 430 7.13 5.73 2.36
C ARG A 430 8.19 6.57 1.69
N LEU A 431 7.95 6.96 0.45
CA LEU A 431 8.86 7.86 -0.27
C LEU A 431 8.22 9.24 -0.42
N GLY A 432 9.02 10.28 -0.27
CA GLY A 432 8.58 11.64 -0.49
C GLY A 432 9.69 12.52 -1.06
N VAL A 433 9.30 13.69 -1.54
CA VAL A 433 10.23 14.71 -2.06
C VAL A 433 10.07 15.99 -1.25
N ILE A 434 11.20 16.59 -0.88
CA ILE A 434 11.30 17.92 -0.30
C ILE A 434 12.25 18.76 -1.16
N THR A 435 11.72 19.80 -1.81
CA THR A 435 12.49 20.61 -2.74
C THR A 435 12.23 22.10 -2.56
N ASN A 436 13.26 22.94 -2.80
CA ASN A 436 13.08 24.40 -2.89
C ASN A 436 12.44 24.83 -4.23
N ARG A 437 12.15 23.89 -5.11
CA ARG A 437 11.45 24.14 -6.37
C ARG A 437 10.03 24.64 -6.09
N ASP A 438 9.54 25.56 -6.91
CA ASP A 438 8.12 25.90 -6.89
C ASP A 438 7.31 24.73 -7.46
N ARG A 439 6.11 24.53 -6.93
CA ARG A 439 5.25 23.40 -7.25
C ARG A 439 4.97 23.26 -8.75
N GLU A 440 4.70 24.37 -9.42
CA GLU A 440 4.47 24.39 -10.87
C GLU A 440 5.60 23.72 -11.65
N PHE A 441 6.84 24.03 -11.30
CA PHE A 441 8.01 23.47 -11.99
C PHE A 441 8.23 22.00 -11.64
N PHE A 442 8.12 21.71 -10.34
CA PHE A 442 8.30 20.36 -9.84
C PHE A 442 7.31 19.37 -10.46
N GLU A 443 6.03 19.71 -10.52
CA GLU A 443 4.99 18.83 -11.07
C GLU A 443 5.15 18.57 -12.57
N GLU A 444 5.59 19.56 -13.32
CA GLU A 444 5.86 19.39 -14.76
C GLU A 444 7.13 18.58 -15.03
N GLU A 445 8.16 18.77 -14.21
CA GLU A 445 9.38 17.95 -14.29
C GLU A 445 9.07 16.50 -13.92
N LEU A 446 8.34 16.27 -12.83
CA LEU A 446 7.97 14.96 -12.31
C LEU A 446 7.29 14.08 -13.36
N LYS A 447 6.47 14.68 -14.24
CA LYS A 447 5.75 14.00 -15.32
C LYS A 447 6.62 13.69 -16.55
N ARG A 448 7.88 14.16 -16.60
CA ARG A 448 8.69 14.14 -17.81
C ARG A 448 10.15 13.69 -17.63
N VAL A 449 10.50 13.16 -16.47
CA VAL A 449 11.87 12.67 -16.20
C VAL A 449 12.20 11.54 -17.18
N ASP A 450 13.21 11.73 -18.01
CA ASP A 450 13.59 10.79 -19.08
C ASP A 450 12.41 10.42 -20.02
N GLY A 451 11.40 11.28 -20.13
CA GLY A 451 10.18 11.03 -20.89
C GLY A 451 9.16 10.10 -20.20
N ASP A 452 9.32 9.86 -18.90
CA ASP A 452 8.45 9.00 -18.08
C ASP A 452 7.83 9.81 -16.92
N ASP A 453 6.66 9.38 -16.46
CA ASP A 453 5.95 9.98 -15.32
C ASP A 453 6.41 9.32 -14.01
N TRP A 454 7.05 10.12 -13.14
CA TRP A 454 7.54 9.69 -11.84
C TRP A 454 6.60 10.02 -10.68
N SER A 455 5.44 10.61 -10.94
CA SER A 455 4.48 11.00 -9.90
C SER A 455 4.03 9.81 -9.04
N GLY A 456 4.02 8.61 -9.62
CA GLY A 456 3.68 7.36 -8.94
C GLY A 456 4.69 6.85 -7.91
N PHE A 457 5.87 7.47 -7.75
CA PHE A 457 6.87 6.99 -6.79
C PHE A 457 6.72 7.59 -5.39
N PHE A 458 6.08 8.74 -5.24
CA PHE A 458 6.14 9.54 -4.02
C PHE A 458 4.76 9.71 -3.36
N GLU A 459 4.68 9.38 -2.08
CA GLU A 459 3.48 9.56 -1.26
C GLU A 459 3.29 11.03 -0.83
N LEU A 460 4.39 11.76 -0.72
CA LEU A 460 4.41 13.13 -0.26
C LEU A 460 5.35 13.98 -1.11
N THR A 461 4.92 15.20 -1.42
CA THR A 461 5.78 16.19 -2.08
C THR A 461 5.59 17.54 -1.40
N ILE A 462 6.68 18.13 -0.90
CA ILE A 462 6.74 19.48 -0.31
C ILE A 462 7.64 20.35 -1.18
N CYS A 463 7.06 21.39 -1.73
CA CYS A 463 7.73 22.35 -2.60
C CYS A 463 8.11 23.64 -1.87
N GLY A 464 8.89 24.49 -2.52
CA GLY A 464 9.34 25.73 -1.94
C GLY A 464 8.25 26.74 -1.61
N ASP A 465 7.14 26.69 -2.33
CA ASP A 465 5.97 27.55 -2.15
C ASP A 465 4.91 26.97 -1.20
N ASP A 466 5.11 25.77 -0.65
CA ASP A 466 4.22 25.18 0.36
C ASP A 466 4.54 25.71 1.78
N VAL A 467 5.67 26.38 1.97
CA VAL A 467 6.15 26.84 3.27
C VAL A 467 6.54 28.32 3.24
N SER A 468 6.56 28.95 4.42
CA SER A 468 6.99 30.35 4.54
C SER A 468 8.50 30.51 4.40
N GLN A 469 9.27 29.52 4.81
CA GLN A 469 10.73 29.53 4.76
C GLN A 469 11.26 28.24 4.11
N ARG A 470 12.00 28.42 3.01
CA ARG A 470 12.60 27.32 2.24
C ARG A 470 13.86 26.77 2.91
N LYS A 471 14.34 25.61 2.47
CA LYS A 471 15.65 25.08 2.89
C LYS A 471 16.73 26.16 2.73
N PRO A 472 17.61 26.33 3.70
CA PRO A 472 17.97 25.43 4.80
C PRO A 472 17.08 25.53 6.06
N HIS A 473 15.99 26.29 6.04
CA HIS A 473 15.03 26.29 7.15
C HIS A 473 14.31 24.94 7.26
N PRO A 474 14.02 24.46 8.49
CA PRO A 474 13.43 23.12 8.69
C PRO A 474 11.93 23.03 8.35
N ASP A 475 11.26 24.11 7.98
CA ASP A 475 9.80 24.16 7.77
C ASP A 475 9.27 23.04 6.87
N GLN A 476 9.95 22.74 5.76
CA GLN A 476 9.53 21.70 4.84
C GLN A 476 9.63 20.29 5.47
N LEU A 477 10.66 20.02 6.28
CA LEU A 477 10.82 18.76 7.00
C LEU A 477 9.78 18.62 8.11
N LEU A 478 9.49 19.70 8.83
CA LEU A 478 8.47 19.73 9.87
C LEU A 478 7.06 19.52 9.27
N LEU A 479 6.77 20.18 8.16
CA LEU A 479 5.50 19.99 7.43
C LEU A 479 5.36 18.57 6.92
N ALA A 480 6.44 17.97 6.40
CA ALA A 480 6.44 16.58 5.97
C ALA A 480 6.16 15.63 7.14
N ALA A 481 6.83 15.82 8.29
CA ALA A 481 6.60 15.01 9.49
C ALA A 481 5.15 15.13 9.99
N GLU A 482 4.59 16.34 9.99
CA GLU A 482 3.19 16.60 10.36
C GLU A 482 2.21 15.88 9.43
N GLN A 483 2.36 16.04 8.10
CA GLN A 483 1.48 15.42 7.12
C GLN A 483 1.56 13.89 7.14
N LEU A 484 2.72 13.34 7.48
CA LEU A 484 2.94 11.90 7.60
C LEU A 484 2.48 11.35 8.96
N GLY A 485 2.15 12.22 9.92
CA GLY A 485 1.81 11.84 11.29
C GLY A 485 2.99 11.15 12.00
N GLU A 486 4.23 11.52 11.64
CA GLU A 486 5.44 10.95 12.24
C GLU A 486 6.08 11.90 13.23
N SER A 487 6.60 11.32 14.32
CA SER A 487 7.46 12.04 15.25
C SER A 487 8.91 12.04 14.77
N SER A 488 9.69 13.00 15.24
CA SER A 488 11.12 13.16 14.93
C SER A 488 12.04 12.12 15.59
N ASP A 489 11.54 10.89 15.82
CA ASP A 489 12.21 9.83 16.59
C ASP A 489 13.18 8.96 15.76
N GLY A 490 13.62 9.44 14.60
CA GLY A 490 14.60 8.75 13.75
C GLY A 490 13.98 7.82 12.69
N GLY A 491 12.65 7.79 12.54
CA GLY A 491 11.99 7.01 11.49
C GLY A 491 11.96 7.68 10.12
N ILE A 492 12.38 8.94 10.01
CA ILE A 492 12.47 9.70 8.77
C ILE A 492 13.94 9.87 8.39
N TRP A 493 14.29 9.47 7.18
CA TRP A 493 15.57 9.80 6.58
C TRP A 493 15.39 10.91 5.56
N TYR A 494 16.28 11.87 5.55
CA TYR A 494 16.39 12.87 4.50
C TYR A 494 17.67 12.64 3.71
N VAL A 495 17.55 12.56 2.39
CA VAL A 495 18.65 12.33 1.44
C VAL A 495 18.73 13.51 0.49
N GLY A 496 19.88 14.17 0.46
CA GLY A 496 20.12 15.32 -0.40
C GLY A 496 21.61 15.54 -0.64
N ASP A 497 21.94 16.34 -1.64
CA ASP A 497 23.29 16.79 -1.96
C ASP A 497 23.73 17.96 -1.05
#